data_b5c78e69cc63f55177287d882df0ac5a
#
_entry.id   b5c78e69cc63f55177287d882df0ac5a
#
_cell.length_a   1.000
_cell.length_b   1.000
_cell.length_c   1.000
_cell.angle_alpha   90.00
_cell.angle_beta   90.00
_cell.angle_gamma   90.00
#
_symmetry.space_group_name_H-M   'P 1'
#
loop_
_entity.id
_entity.type
_entity.pdbx_description
1 polymer ?
#
loop_
_entity_poly.entity_id
_entity_poly.type
_entity_poly.pdbx_seq_one_letter_code
_entity_poly.pdbx_strand_id
1 'polypeptide(L)'
;MKKNQKTVTAKKQNVNAAPATTSNALVPFRSVSMNIPLDKIDPSPFNRDRTISEKELRDLADSIALHGVQTDIKVRPMENGRYEIVYGERRFRASLLAGKTTIPAKVEQMTDEQAETCLIIENLQRENYS
;
A
#
# COMPACT_ATOMS: atom_id res chain seq x y z
N MET A 1 -14.82 -29.13 23.48
CA MET A 1 -14.82 -28.92 23.15
C MET A 1 -14.64 -28.40 22.83
N LYS A 2 -14.52 -28.20 22.90
CA LYS A 2 -14.34 -27.73 22.48
C LYS A 2 -13.99 -27.04 22.02
N LYS A 3 -13.80 -26.98 21.95
CA LYS A 3 -13.47 -26.47 21.31
C LYS A 3 -13.32 -25.71 20.74
N ASN A 4 -13.35 -25.70 20.69
CA ASN A 4 -13.23 -25.09 19.90
C ASN A 4 -13.09 -24.22 19.61
N GLN A 5 -13.08 -24.04 19.63
CA GLN A 5 -13.02 -23.38 19.17
C GLN A 5 -12.72 -22.56 18.83
N LYS A 6 -12.72 -22.65 18.93
CA LYS A 6 -12.53 -22.09 18.38
C LYS A 6 -12.30 -21.34 17.92
N THR A 7 -12.28 -21.45 18.03
CA THR A 7 -12.17 -20.90 17.30
C THR A 7 -12.08 -20.12 16.88
N VAL A 8 -12.10 -20.16 16.95
CA VAL A 8 -12.06 -19.57 16.26
C VAL A 8 -11.87 -18.80 15.83
N THR A 9 -11.87 -18.70 15.82
CA THR A 9 -11.77 -18.11 15.13
C THR A 9 -11.54 -17.52 14.60
N ALA A 10 -11.52 -17.50 14.65
CA ALA A 10 -11.36 -17.07 13.84
C ALA A 10 -11.26 -16.64 13.31
N LYS A 11 -11.33 -16.66 13.19
CA LYS A 11 -11.25 -16.37 12.44
C LYS A 11 -11.10 -15.86 11.83
N LYS A 12 -11.14 -15.89 11.75
CA LYS A 12 -10.94 -15.50 11.00
C LYS A 12 -10.51 -15.02 10.46
N GLN A 13 -10.35 -15.10 10.37
CA GLN A 13 -9.91 -14.74 9.68
C GLN A 13 -9.40 -14.63 9.22
N ASN A 14 -9.32 -14.85 9.22
CA ASN A 14 -8.74 -14.83 8.55
C ASN A 14 -8.26 -14.92 8.16
N VAL A 15 -8.27 -15.01 8.13
CA VAL A 15 -7.73 -15.13 7.58
C VAL A 15 -7.12 -15.26 7.39
N ASN A 16 -7.03 -15.31 7.31
CA ASN A 16 -6.34 -15.44 6.96
C ASN A 16 -5.69 -15.67 7.18
N ALA A 17 -5.59 -15.79 7.37
CA ALA A 17 -4.97 -16.07 7.44
C ALA A 17 -4.40 -16.43 7.84
N ALA A 18 -4.25 -16.71 7.91
CA ALA A 18 -3.62 -17.09 8.07
C ALA A 18 -3.18 -17.50 8.49
N PRO A 19 -3.01 -17.80 8.56
CA PRO A 19 -2.36 -18.20 8.72
C PRO A 19 -1.76 -18.63 8.93
N ALA A 20 -1.75 -18.57 8.96
CA ALA A 20 -1.19 -19.02 8.81
C ALA A 20 -0.57 -19.38 9.17
N THR A 21 -0.42 -19.44 9.30
CA THR A 21 0.22 -19.96 9.36
C THR A 21 1.09 -20.29 9.73
N THR A 22 1.17 -20.63 9.96
CA THR A 22 1.99 -21.06 10.40
C THR A 22 3.22 -21.20 10.19
N SER A 23 3.69 -21.62 10.64
CA SER A 23 4.93 -21.65 10.30
C SER A 23 5.37 -20.61 9.51
N ASN A 24 4.80 -19.85 9.63
CA ASN A 24 4.94 -18.99 8.87
C ASN A 24 5.66 -17.78 9.14
N ALA A 25 6.47 -17.73 10.17
CA ALA A 25 7.36 -16.65 10.40
C ALA A 25 8.26 -16.38 9.21
N LEU A 26 8.54 -17.42 8.46
CA LEU A 26 9.38 -17.28 7.29
C LEU A 26 8.60 -17.05 6.02
N VAL A 27 7.29 -17.08 6.10
CA VAL A 27 6.45 -16.85 4.94
C VAL A 27 6.21 -15.36 4.81
N PRO A 28 6.57 -14.75 3.70
CA PRO A 28 6.34 -13.31 3.55
C PRO A 28 4.86 -13.01 3.58
N PHE A 29 4.53 -11.82 4.04
CA PHE A 29 3.16 -11.38 4.02
C PHE A 29 2.65 -11.38 2.60
N ARG A 30 1.41 -11.79 2.43
CA ARG A 30 0.83 -11.81 1.12
C ARG A 30 0.41 -10.41 0.74
N SER A 31 0.87 -9.99 -0.42
CA SER A 31 0.39 -8.78 -1.05
C SER A 31 -0.57 -9.18 -2.14
N VAL A 32 -1.65 -8.45 -2.24
CA VAL A 32 -2.61 -8.66 -3.30
C VAL A 32 -2.62 -7.42 -4.15
N SER A 33 -2.41 -7.59 -5.46
CA SER A 33 -2.47 -6.47 -6.39
C SER A 33 -3.91 -6.24 -6.80
N MET A 34 -4.36 -5.00 -6.73
CA MET A 34 -5.71 -4.66 -7.15
C MET A 34 -5.79 -3.19 -7.47
N ASN A 35 -6.82 -2.82 -8.21
CA ASN A 35 -7.09 -1.43 -8.49
C ASN A 35 -7.97 -0.86 -7.39
N ILE A 36 -7.56 0.26 -6.83
CA ILE A 36 -8.26 0.86 -5.70
C ILE A 36 -8.75 2.23 -6.09
N PRO A 37 -10.00 2.57 -5.78
CA PRO A 37 -10.48 3.93 -6.03
C PRO A 37 -9.63 4.95 -5.29
N LEU A 38 -9.22 5.99 -5.99
CA LEU A 38 -8.36 7.01 -5.40
C LEU A 38 -9.00 7.70 -4.22
N ASP A 39 -10.33 7.82 -4.22
CA ASP A 39 -11.02 8.49 -3.13
C ASP A 39 -11.09 7.65 -1.85
N LYS A 40 -10.58 6.43 -1.87
CA LYS A 40 -10.52 5.59 -0.68
C LYS A 40 -9.11 5.51 -0.10
N ILE A 41 -8.20 6.29 -0.62
CA ILE A 41 -6.80 6.21 -0.23
C ILE A 41 -6.40 7.49 0.50
N ASP A 42 -5.75 7.30 1.64
CA ASP A 42 -5.23 8.40 2.44
C ASP A 42 -3.71 8.43 2.37
N PRO A 43 -3.10 9.60 2.51
CA PRO A 43 -1.64 9.69 2.43
C PRO A 43 -0.96 9.01 3.62
N SER A 44 0.32 8.72 3.47
CA SER A 44 1.11 8.12 4.53
C SER A 44 1.33 9.12 5.66
N PRO A 45 1.04 8.76 6.92
CA PRO A 45 1.34 9.65 8.03
C PRO A 45 2.83 9.75 8.34
N PHE A 46 3.64 8.87 7.74
CA PHE A 46 5.07 8.82 8.01
C PHE A 46 5.88 9.49 6.92
N ASN A 47 5.24 9.98 5.88
CA ASN A 47 5.93 10.55 4.73
C ASN A 47 6.13 12.05 4.96
N ARG A 48 7.17 12.40 5.73
CA ARG A 48 7.42 13.76 6.10
C ARG A 48 8.37 14.42 5.13
N ASP A 49 8.20 15.71 4.96
CA ASP A 49 9.14 16.53 4.20
C ASP A 49 9.38 16.02 2.79
N ARG A 50 8.42 15.32 2.25
CA ARG A 50 8.54 14.85 0.89
C ARG A 50 7.90 15.88 -0.01
N THR A 51 8.71 16.80 -0.47
CA THR A 51 8.22 17.78 -1.43
C THR A 51 8.50 17.26 -2.83
N ILE A 52 7.62 17.58 -3.72
CA ILE A 52 7.78 17.25 -5.13
C ILE A 52 7.52 18.53 -5.89
N SER A 53 8.38 18.86 -6.83
CA SER A 53 8.19 20.08 -7.60
C SER A 53 6.93 19.94 -8.45
N GLU A 54 6.30 21.07 -8.70
CA GLU A 54 5.10 21.09 -9.51
C GLU A 54 5.37 20.55 -10.91
N LYS A 55 6.54 20.87 -11.44
CA LYS A 55 6.90 20.41 -12.76
C LYS A 55 7.05 18.89 -12.78
N GLU A 56 7.74 18.32 -11.81
CA GLU A 56 7.91 16.87 -11.75
C GLU A 56 6.57 16.16 -11.61
N LEU A 57 5.69 16.73 -10.78
CA LEU A 57 4.38 16.13 -10.59
C LEU A 57 3.57 16.18 -11.88
N ARG A 58 3.64 17.29 -12.60
CA ARG A 58 2.91 17.45 -13.83
C ARG A 58 3.45 16.52 -14.91
N ASP A 59 4.77 16.40 -15.00
CA ASP A 59 5.39 15.49 -15.96
C ASP A 59 4.95 14.05 -15.70
N LEU A 60 4.93 13.68 -14.43
CA LEU A 60 4.49 12.33 -14.05
C LEU A 60 3.01 12.13 -14.37
N ALA A 61 2.20 13.16 -14.11
CA ALA A 61 0.77 13.09 -14.40
C ALA A 61 0.54 12.92 -15.90
N ASP A 62 1.30 13.62 -16.72
CA ASP A 62 1.18 13.49 -18.17
C ASP A 62 1.53 12.06 -18.63
N SER A 63 2.57 11.50 -18.04
CA SER A 63 2.97 10.13 -18.35
C SER A 63 1.88 9.14 -17.94
N ILE A 64 1.31 9.36 -16.77
CA ILE A 64 0.25 8.46 -16.27
C ILE A 64 -1.01 8.59 -17.12
N ALA A 65 -1.33 9.80 -17.57
CA ALA A 65 -2.49 9.99 -18.43
C ALA A 65 -2.33 9.21 -19.73
N LEU A 66 -1.10 9.12 -20.24
CA LEU A 66 -0.83 8.48 -21.52
C LEU A 66 -0.61 6.98 -21.39
N HIS A 67 0.10 6.55 -20.37
CA HIS A 67 0.54 5.16 -20.24
C HIS A 67 -0.05 4.41 -19.03
N GLY A 68 -0.74 5.11 -18.15
CA GLY A 68 -1.18 4.52 -16.91
C GLY A 68 -0.05 4.41 -15.88
N VAL A 69 -0.36 3.89 -14.73
CA VAL A 69 0.63 3.69 -13.67
C VAL A 69 1.35 2.38 -13.93
N GLN A 70 2.65 2.44 -14.15
CA GLN A 70 3.44 1.27 -14.54
C GLN A 70 3.85 0.42 -13.35
N THR A 71 3.97 1.02 -12.17
CA THR A 71 4.40 0.33 -10.97
C THR A 71 3.37 0.54 -9.89
N ASP A 72 2.94 -0.54 -9.23
CA ASP A 72 1.94 -0.45 -8.17
C ASP A 72 2.47 0.38 -7.02
N ILE A 73 1.59 1.17 -6.41
CA ILE A 73 1.90 1.74 -5.10
C ILE A 73 1.63 0.68 -4.06
N LYS A 74 2.08 0.90 -2.83
CA LYS A 74 1.79 -0.01 -1.73
C LYS A 74 0.90 0.68 -0.73
N VAL A 75 -0.15 -0.01 -0.31
CA VAL A 75 -1.10 0.50 0.68
C VAL A 75 -1.36 -0.59 1.72
N ARG A 76 -1.87 -0.18 2.86
CA ARG A 76 -2.35 -1.11 3.87
C ARG A 76 -3.82 -0.82 4.16
N PRO A 77 -4.61 -1.86 4.44
CA PRO A 77 -6.03 -1.63 4.75
C PRO A 77 -6.18 -1.06 6.15
N MET A 78 -7.12 -0.14 6.29
CA MET A 78 -7.45 0.47 7.57
C MET A 78 -8.81 -0.03 8.02
N GLU A 79 -9.11 0.16 9.28
CA GLU A 79 -10.33 -0.39 9.88
C GLU A 79 -11.59 0.16 9.28
N ASN A 80 -11.54 1.37 8.77
CA ASN A 80 -12.73 2.04 8.26
C ASN A 80 -13.04 1.72 6.80
N GLY A 81 -12.37 0.71 6.24
CA GLY A 81 -12.57 0.35 4.84
C GLY A 81 -11.78 1.18 3.88
N ARG A 82 -10.94 2.06 4.39
CA ARG A 82 -10.08 2.88 3.57
C ARG A 82 -8.69 2.26 3.52
N TYR A 83 -7.82 2.84 2.72
CA TYR A 83 -6.45 2.38 2.56
C TYR A 83 -5.52 3.53 2.86
N GLU A 84 -4.37 3.20 3.41
CA GLU A 84 -3.37 4.21 3.72
C GLU A 84 -2.12 3.90 2.91
N ILE A 85 -1.55 4.90 2.28
CA ILE A 85 -0.35 4.70 1.47
C ILE A 85 0.81 4.32 2.36
N VAL A 86 1.53 3.25 1.99
CA VAL A 86 2.79 2.90 2.60
C VAL A 86 3.92 3.59 1.82
N TYR A 87 3.91 3.43 0.49
CA TYR A 87 4.80 4.23 -0.37
C TYR A 87 4.13 4.41 -1.73
N GLY A 88 4.64 5.40 -2.47
CA GLY A 88 4.09 5.69 -3.79
C GLY A 88 3.24 6.94 -3.83
N GLU A 89 3.46 7.85 -2.89
CA GLU A 89 2.62 9.04 -2.80
C GLU A 89 2.70 9.93 -4.04
N ARG A 90 3.87 9.99 -4.68
CA ARG A 90 4.00 10.80 -5.89
C ARG A 90 3.11 10.26 -7.01
N ARG A 91 3.10 8.94 -7.17
CA ARG A 91 2.24 8.31 -8.18
C ARG A 91 0.77 8.52 -7.86
N PHE A 92 0.43 8.47 -6.58
CA PHE A 92 -0.93 8.72 -6.15
C PHE A 92 -1.36 10.14 -6.52
N ARG A 93 -0.53 11.12 -6.17
CA ARG A 93 -0.86 12.52 -6.43
C ARG A 93 -0.91 12.80 -7.93
N ALA A 94 0.02 12.22 -8.67
CA ALA A 94 0.03 12.40 -10.12
C ALA A 94 -1.18 11.74 -10.77
N SER A 95 -1.64 10.62 -10.23
CA SER A 95 -2.84 9.96 -10.74
C SER A 95 -4.08 10.81 -10.56
N LEU A 96 -4.18 11.47 -9.39
CA LEU A 96 -5.26 12.42 -9.18
C LEU A 96 -5.21 13.55 -10.19
N LEU A 97 -4.02 14.08 -10.40
CA LEU A 97 -3.83 15.18 -11.33
C LEU A 97 -4.14 14.74 -12.76
N ALA A 98 -3.87 13.49 -13.09
CA ALA A 98 -4.14 12.95 -14.41
C ALA A 98 -5.63 12.61 -14.63
N GLY A 99 -6.45 12.79 -13.61
CA GLY A 99 -7.88 12.52 -13.72
C GLY A 99 -8.26 11.06 -13.67
N LYS A 100 -7.39 10.22 -13.12
CA LYS A 100 -7.71 8.81 -12.96
C LYS A 100 -8.67 8.61 -11.80
N THR A 101 -9.44 7.53 -11.86
CA THR A 101 -10.37 7.21 -10.77
C THR A 101 -9.85 6.08 -9.90
N THR A 102 -8.96 5.25 -10.43
CA THR A 102 -8.38 4.14 -9.68
C THR A 102 -6.87 4.14 -9.89
N ILE A 103 -6.17 3.40 -9.04
CA ILE A 103 -4.73 3.23 -9.14
C ILE A 103 -4.38 1.79 -8.78
N PRO A 104 -3.48 1.15 -9.52
CA PRO A 104 -3.04 -0.20 -9.14
C PRO A 104 -2.19 -0.13 -7.88
N ALA A 105 -2.46 -1.01 -6.95
CA ALA A 105 -1.81 -1.00 -5.65
C ALA A 105 -1.63 -2.41 -5.15
N LYS A 106 -0.57 -2.62 -4.40
CA LYS A 106 -0.39 -3.83 -3.62
C LYS A 106 -0.92 -3.57 -2.22
N VAL A 107 -1.82 -4.41 -1.78
CA VAL A 107 -2.47 -4.28 -0.48
C VAL A 107 -1.84 -5.29 0.46
N GLU A 108 -1.33 -4.82 1.58
CA GLU A 108 -0.66 -5.68 2.54
C GLU A 108 -0.94 -5.19 3.95
N GLN A 109 -1.37 -6.11 4.82
CA GLN A 109 -1.59 -5.80 6.24
C GLN A 109 -0.26 -5.43 6.87
N MET A 110 -0.25 -4.32 7.59
CA MET A 110 0.97 -3.85 8.25
C MET A 110 0.65 -3.10 9.52
N THR A 111 1.51 -3.26 10.51
CA THR A 111 1.47 -2.39 11.69
C THR A 111 2.07 -1.04 11.31
N ASP A 112 1.90 -0.06 12.18
CA ASP A 112 2.50 1.25 11.96
C ASP A 112 4.01 1.15 11.79
N GLU A 113 4.63 0.33 12.63
CA GLU A 113 6.08 0.16 12.60
C GLU A 113 6.53 -0.47 11.28
N GLN A 114 5.80 -1.47 10.83
CA GLN A 114 6.13 -2.11 9.56
C GLN A 114 5.96 -1.15 8.39
N ALA A 115 4.91 -0.35 8.43
CA ALA A 115 4.64 0.60 7.36
C ALA A 115 5.74 1.66 7.29
N GLU A 116 6.13 2.17 8.45
CA GLU A 116 7.20 3.18 8.49
C GLU A 116 8.51 2.60 8.00
N THR A 117 8.86 1.40 8.44
CA THR A 117 10.07 0.74 8.01
C THR A 117 10.07 0.50 6.51
N CYS A 118 8.94 0.07 5.99
CA CYS A 118 8.81 -0.20 4.56
C CYS A 118 9.04 1.08 3.74
N LEU A 119 8.50 2.19 4.21
CA LEU A 119 8.70 3.47 3.54
C LEU A 119 10.17 3.89 3.57
N ILE A 120 10.82 3.72 4.70
CA ILE A 120 12.23 4.07 4.83
C ILE A 120 13.08 3.25 3.86
N ILE A 121 12.82 1.96 3.81
CA ILE A 121 13.58 1.08 2.93
C ILE A 121 13.37 1.47 1.47
N GLU A 122 12.13 1.74 1.10
CA GLU A 122 11.85 2.14 -0.27
C GLU A 122 12.55 3.43 -0.64
N ASN A 123 12.57 4.40 0.27
CA ASN A 123 13.26 5.67 0.04
C ASN A 123 14.76 5.47 -0.11
N LEU A 124 15.34 4.61 0.70
CA LEU A 124 16.78 4.34 0.62
C LEU A 124 17.15 3.68 -0.70
N GLN A 125 16.35 2.73 -1.13
CA GLN A 125 16.61 2.06 -2.39
C GLN A 125 16.51 3.02 -3.56
N ARG A 126 15.54 3.91 -3.52
CA ARG A 126 15.39 4.88 -4.60
C ARG A 126 16.59 5.82 -4.67
N GLU A 127 17.10 6.24 -3.52
CA GLU A 127 18.25 7.14 -3.50
C GLU A 127 19.50 6.46 -4.05
N ASN A 128 19.63 5.17 -3.82
CA ASN A 128 20.79 4.44 -4.29
C ASN A 128 20.82 4.28 -5.80
N TYR A 129 19.69 4.42 -6.44
CA TYR A 129 19.59 4.22 -7.88
C TYR A 129 19.33 5.51 -8.65
N SER A 130 19.38 6.63 -7.98
CA SER A 130 19.08 7.89 -8.66
C SER A 130 20.31 8.52 -9.30
#